data_9f611b849ebf1eb6fcf8d2def4c3b603
#
_entry.id   9f611b849ebf1eb6fcf8d2def4c3b603
#
_cell.length_a   1.000
_cell.length_b   1.000
_cell.length_c   1.000
_cell.angle_alpha   90.00
_cell.angle_beta   90.00
_cell.angle_gamma   90.00
#
_symmetry.space_group_name_H-M   'P 1'
#
loop_
_entity.id
_entity.type
_entity.pdbx_description
1 polymer ?
#
loop_
_entity_poly.entity_id
_entity_poly.type
_entity_poly.pdbx_seq_one_letter_code
_entity_poly.pdbx_strand_id
1 'polypeptide(L)'
;METRHKVIFGNCMSMQELSNQSVHFIVTSPPYFNAPFDYKGLFENYNQYLGVIRKMAAEAYRVLQEGRIFALNIDDMLVDGQKYPITADAIKIFQSVGFRYRDKITWKKPDGYLRISRRSGVLLKNPYPMYFYPDNLLESIIIFQKGRFDYRSISSQIRNKSKIDTKEFQKNGWHKTLWEITNVLPGSALEKGIAAFPEELVYRLISLFSYYGETVLDPFLGSGTTSKVARKLNRNSVGYEIIRDLETVIRKKVDFVNETNPDVFEVVERDKGRYRFVSLDYIKNKSNENNS
;
A
#
# COMPACT_ATOMS: atom_id res chain seq x y z
N MET A 1 -4.66 -1.54 -25.71
CA MET A 1 -3.62 -0.52 -25.43
C MET A 1 -2.54 -1.21 -24.67
N GLU A 2 -1.32 -1.05 -25.08
CA GLU A 2 -0.14 -1.50 -24.35
C GLU A 2 -0.01 -0.75 -23.04
N THR A 3 0.16 -1.45 -21.90
CA THR A 3 0.42 -0.85 -20.60
C THR A 3 1.87 -1.03 -20.21
N ARG A 4 2.39 -0.13 -19.34
CA ARG A 4 3.77 -0.15 -18.89
C ARG A 4 3.84 -0.31 -17.40
N HIS A 5 4.63 -1.28 -16.94
CA HIS A 5 4.77 -1.59 -15.53
C HIS A 5 6.26 -1.55 -15.17
N LYS A 6 6.62 -0.60 -14.30
CA LYS A 6 8.00 -0.39 -13.86
C LYS A 6 8.14 -0.79 -12.40
N VAL A 7 9.12 -1.63 -12.10
CA VAL A 7 9.53 -1.96 -10.73
C VAL A 7 10.92 -1.40 -10.49
N ILE A 8 11.05 -0.62 -9.44
CA ILE A 8 12.31 0.02 -9.03
C ILE A 8 12.75 -0.64 -7.73
N PHE A 9 13.82 -1.43 -7.80
CA PHE A 9 14.43 -1.99 -6.60
C PHE A 9 15.27 -0.91 -5.92
N GLY A 10 14.65 -0.25 -4.95
CA GLY A 10 15.20 0.90 -4.27
C GLY A 10 14.27 1.48 -3.22
N ASN A 11 14.77 2.45 -2.47
CA ASN A 11 14.03 3.09 -1.39
C ASN A 11 13.14 4.23 -1.92
N CYS A 12 11.86 4.20 -1.60
CA CYS A 12 10.87 5.22 -2.00
C CYS A 12 11.04 6.59 -1.31
N MET A 13 11.95 6.72 -0.36
CA MET A 13 12.27 8.03 0.24
C MET A 13 12.98 8.99 -0.73
N SER A 14 13.34 8.52 -1.93
CA SER A 14 13.80 9.31 -3.06
C SER A 14 13.26 8.66 -4.32
N MET A 15 12.42 9.35 -5.08
CA MET A 15 11.79 8.85 -6.31
C MET A 15 12.37 9.56 -7.54
N GLN A 16 13.70 9.55 -7.66
CA GLN A 16 14.43 10.27 -8.72
C GLN A 16 14.11 9.78 -10.14
N GLU A 17 13.60 8.56 -10.29
CA GLU A 17 13.16 7.99 -11.57
C GLU A 17 11.82 8.56 -12.06
N LEU A 18 11.15 9.33 -11.21
CA LEU A 18 9.86 9.94 -11.49
C LEU A 18 9.98 11.47 -11.56
N SER A 19 9.54 12.03 -12.67
CA SER A 19 9.41 13.47 -12.82
C SER A 19 8.33 14.04 -11.92
N ASN A 20 8.39 15.34 -11.62
CA ASN A 20 7.34 16.03 -10.91
C ASN A 20 6.00 15.85 -11.64
N GLN A 21 4.92 15.62 -10.89
CA GLN A 21 3.57 15.52 -11.42
C GLN A 21 3.40 14.50 -12.57
N SER A 22 4.13 13.36 -12.50
CA SER A 22 4.08 12.29 -13.51
C SER A 22 3.15 11.13 -13.14
N VAL A 23 2.61 11.12 -11.91
CA VAL A 23 1.77 10.06 -11.36
C VAL A 23 0.35 10.58 -11.14
N HIS A 24 -0.65 9.74 -11.41
CA HIS A 24 -2.06 10.13 -11.39
C HIS A 24 -2.81 9.61 -10.16
N PHE A 25 -2.36 8.51 -9.59
CA PHE A 25 -2.93 7.93 -8.38
C PHE A 25 -1.84 7.21 -7.59
N ILE A 26 -1.87 7.32 -6.28
CA ILE A 26 -0.97 6.58 -5.38
C ILE A 26 -1.82 5.75 -4.43
N VAL A 27 -1.49 4.47 -4.31
CA VAL A 27 -2.06 3.55 -3.33
C VAL A 27 -0.95 2.71 -2.73
N THR A 28 -0.92 2.62 -1.40
CA THR A 28 0.13 1.86 -0.72
C THR A 28 -0.26 1.45 0.69
N SER A 29 0.40 0.42 1.20
CA SER A 29 0.42 0.03 2.60
C SER A 29 1.87 -0.08 3.04
N PRO A 30 2.41 0.93 3.73
CA PRO A 30 3.79 0.88 4.22
C PRO A 30 3.96 -0.22 5.28
N PRO A 31 5.20 -0.69 5.53
CA PRO A 31 5.46 -1.55 6.68
C PRO A 31 4.99 -0.85 7.95
N TYR A 32 4.28 -1.57 8.82
CA TYR A 32 3.84 -1.00 10.10
C TYR A 32 5.00 -1.03 11.09
N PHE A 33 5.07 -0.02 11.95
CA PHE A 33 6.14 0.12 12.93
C PHE A 33 6.37 -1.18 13.71
N ASN A 34 7.50 -1.83 13.45
CA ASN A 34 7.96 -3.06 14.11
C ASN A 34 6.84 -4.10 14.38
N ALA A 35 5.91 -4.25 13.42
CA ALA A 35 4.84 -5.23 13.52
C ALA A 35 5.40 -6.62 13.87
N PRO A 36 4.94 -7.28 14.97
CA PRO A 36 5.60 -8.46 15.53
C PRO A 36 5.70 -9.65 14.57
N PHE A 37 4.77 -9.74 13.61
CA PHE A 37 4.68 -10.88 12.69
C PHE A 37 5.41 -10.65 11.36
N ASP A 38 5.55 -9.40 10.92
CA ASP A 38 6.04 -9.09 9.59
C ASP A 38 7.31 -8.23 9.58
N TYR A 39 7.47 -7.31 10.55
CA TYR A 39 8.49 -6.27 10.52
C TYR A 39 9.22 -6.06 11.86
N LYS A 40 9.33 -7.12 12.69
CA LYS A 40 9.98 -7.03 14.01
C LYS A 40 11.40 -6.48 13.90
N GLY A 41 11.69 -5.37 14.57
CA GLY A 41 13.03 -4.78 14.60
C GLY A 41 13.45 -4.08 13.30
N LEU A 42 12.51 -3.79 12.39
CA LEU A 42 12.78 -3.07 11.14
C LEU A 42 13.25 -1.63 11.40
N PHE A 43 12.72 -0.98 12.42
CA PHE A 43 13.05 0.39 12.83
C PHE A 43 13.63 0.41 14.23
N GLU A 44 14.64 1.24 14.45
CA GLU A 44 15.28 1.42 15.78
C GLU A 44 14.31 2.05 16.78
N ASN A 45 13.49 3.00 16.32
CA ASN A 45 12.51 3.70 17.12
C ASN A 45 11.37 4.30 16.29
N TYR A 46 10.32 4.74 16.96
CA TYR A 46 9.12 5.27 16.31
C TYR A 46 9.39 6.56 15.51
N ASN A 47 10.28 7.43 15.96
CA ASN A 47 10.62 8.67 15.25
C ASN A 47 11.32 8.36 13.91
N GLN A 48 12.18 7.34 13.87
CA GLN A 48 12.80 6.87 12.63
C GLN A 48 11.73 6.38 11.63
N TYR A 49 10.76 5.59 12.11
CA TYR A 49 9.62 5.17 11.31
C TYR A 49 8.84 6.36 10.73
N LEU A 50 8.45 7.32 11.58
CA LEU A 50 7.75 8.54 11.13
C LEU A 50 8.59 9.36 10.16
N GLY A 51 9.91 9.36 10.29
CA GLY A 51 10.85 9.96 9.35
C GLY A 51 10.78 9.34 7.95
N VAL A 52 10.64 8.02 7.85
CA VAL A 52 10.43 7.31 6.58
C VAL A 52 9.11 7.70 5.95
N ILE A 53 8.02 7.70 6.75
CA ILE A 53 6.68 8.10 6.27
C ILE A 53 6.70 9.54 5.75
N ARG A 54 7.38 10.47 6.45
CA ARG A 54 7.49 11.88 6.04
C ARG A 54 8.24 12.05 4.72
N LYS A 55 9.37 11.38 4.53
CA LYS A 55 10.16 11.45 3.30
C LYS A 55 9.39 10.87 2.11
N MET A 56 8.77 9.71 2.30
CA MET A 56 7.91 9.09 1.30
C MET A 56 6.74 10.01 0.93
N ALA A 57 6.06 10.62 1.91
CA ALA A 57 4.96 11.54 1.68
C ALA A 57 5.41 12.79 0.88
N ALA A 58 6.60 13.34 1.16
CA ALA A 58 7.15 14.47 0.42
C ALA A 58 7.43 14.14 -1.05
N GLU A 59 8.07 12.98 -1.31
CA GLU A 59 8.30 12.52 -2.68
C GLU A 59 6.98 12.19 -3.41
N ALA A 60 6.05 11.55 -2.72
CA ALA A 60 4.72 11.29 -3.25
C ALA A 60 3.97 12.59 -3.62
N TYR A 61 4.07 13.62 -2.78
CA TYR A 61 3.50 14.94 -3.11
C TYR A 61 4.15 15.55 -4.33
N ARG A 62 5.46 15.45 -4.49
CA ARG A 62 6.20 15.95 -5.64
C ARG A 62 5.76 15.27 -6.94
N VAL A 63 5.69 13.92 -6.96
CA VAL A 63 5.41 13.15 -8.18
C VAL A 63 3.94 13.07 -8.54
N LEU A 64 3.03 13.22 -7.57
CA LEU A 64 1.58 13.19 -7.81
C LEU A 64 1.13 14.47 -8.53
N GLN A 65 0.29 14.33 -9.56
CA GLN A 65 -0.31 15.45 -10.26
C GLN A 65 -1.27 16.24 -9.37
N GLU A 66 -1.44 17.51 -9.72
CA GLU A 66 -2.42 18.40 -9.08
C GLU A 66 -3.84 17.83 -9.19
N GLY A 67 -4.61 17.95 -8.13
CA GLY A 67 -5.99 17.45 -8.04
C GLY A 67 -6.12 15.95 -7.74
N ARG A 68 -5.02 15.20 -7.74
CA ARG A 68 -5.03 13.74 -7.65
C ARG A 68 -5.01 13.22 -6.22
N ILE A 69 -5.22 11.90 -6.09
CA ILE A 69 -5.45 11.21 -4.82
C ILE A 69 -4.27 10.34 -4.42
N PHE A 70 -3.99 10.32 -3.12
CA PHE A 70 -3.17 9.34 -2.43
C PHE A 70 -4.05 8.55 -1.45
N ALA A 71 -4.13 7.23 -1.60
CA ALA A 71 -4.81 6.31 -0.69
C ALA A 71 -3.78 5.54 0.15
N LEU A 72 -3.79 5.76 1.46
CA LEU A 72 -2.90 5.13 2.44
C LEU A 72 -3.64 4.09 3.25
N ASN A 73 -3.31 2.80 3.08
CA ASN A 73 -3.78 1.75 3.97
C ASN A 73 -2.81 1.61 5.14
N ILE A 74 -3.28 1.87 6.34
CA ILE A 74 -2.45 1.91 7.56
C ILE A 74 -3.30 1.68 8.80
N ASP A 75 -2.68 1.17 9.87
CA ASP A 75 -3.34 1.05 11.17
C ASP A 75 -2.36 1.26 12.33
N ASP A 76 -2.94 1.47 13.50
CA ASP A 76 -2.21 1.61 14.75
C ASP A 76 -1.60 0.27 15.18
N MET A 77 -0.36 0.29 15.64
CA MET A 77 0.39 -0.93 15.98
C MET A 77 0.67 -1.05 17.47
N LEU A 78 0.50 -2.26 17.99
CA LEU A 78 0.94 -2.63 19.33
C LEU A 78 2.34 -3.24 19.24
N VAL A 79 3.31 -2.60 19.88
CA VAL A 79 4.70 -3.09 19.94
C VAL A 79 5.13 -3.07 21.41
N ASP A 80 5.62 -4.19 21.91
CA ASP A 80 6.13 -4.35 23.29
C ASP A 80 5.20 -3.77 24.38
N GLY A 81 3.89 -4.01 24.23
CA GLY A 81 2.87 -3.57 25.19
C GLY A 81 2.39 -2.14 25.01
N GLN A 82 3.02 -1.32 24.17
CA GLN A 82 2.62 0.06 23.85
C GLN A 82 1.91 0.12 22.51
N LYS A 83 0.76 0.81 22.44
CA LYS A 83 0.06 1.08 21.18
C LYS A 83 0.50 2.43 20.63
N TYR A 84 0.94 2.42 19.37
CA TYR A 84 1.40 3.60 18.63
C TYR A 84 0.29 4.11 17.71
N PRO A 85 -0.07 5.42 17.78
CA PRO A 85 -1.17 6.01 17.03
C PRO A 85 -0.73 6.37 15.60
N ILE A 86 -0.29 5.37 14.83
CA ILE A 86 0.31 5.54 13.49
C ILE A 86 -0.65 6.26 12.55
N THR A 87 -1.93 5.92 12.60
CA THR A 87 -2.97 6.53 11.76
C THR A 87 -3.06 8.04 11.97
N ALA A 88 -3.07 8.50 13.23
CA ALA A 88 -3.15 9.92 13.56
C ALA A 88 -1.87 10.67 13.16
N ASP A 89 -0.70 10.09 13.41
CA ASP A 89 0.57 10.70 13.07
C ASP A 89 0.79 10.77 11.56
N ALA A 90 0.38 9.74 10.81
CA ALA A 90 0.41 9.75 9.34
C ALA A 90 -0.47 10.88 8.78
N ILE A 91 -1.70 11.09 9.30
CA ILE A 91 -2.57 12.18 8.88
C ILE A 91 -1.86 13.53 9.07
N LYS A 92 -1.28 13.78 10.24
CA LYS A 92 -0.54 15.03 10.52
C LYS A 92 0.67 15.22 9.61
N ILE A 93 1.42 14.14 9.35
CA ILE A 93 2.58 14.18 8.45
C ILE A 93 2.14 14.55 7.04
N PHE A 94 1.13 13.90 6.47
CA PHE A 94 0.65 14.19 5.13
C PHE A 94 0.12 15.61 4.99
N GLN A 95 -0.64 16.10 5.99
CA GLN A 95 -1.10 17.48 6.02
C GLN A 95 0.07 18.47 6.09
N SER A 96 1.14 18.18 6.86
CA SER A 96 2.32 19.04 6.96
C SER A 96 3.13 19.11 5.66
N VAL A 97 3.02 18.10 4.80
CA VAL A 97 3.64 18.04 3.46
C VAL A 97 2.83 18.85 2.42
N GLY A 98 1.54 19.10 2.70
CA GLY A 98 0.66 19.86 1.80
C GLY A 98 -0.56 19.11 1.28
N PHE A 99 -0.70 17.82 1.61
CA PHE A 99 -1.91 17.07 1.28
C PHE A 99 -3.11 17.56 2.08
N ARG A 100 -4.27 17.61 1.44
CA ARG A 100 -5.55 17.78 2.11
C ARG A 100 -6.08 16.42 2.54
N TYR A 101 -6.44 16.24 3.80
CA TYR A 101 -7.24 15.11 4.25
C TYR A 101 -8.62 15.20 3.60
N ARG A 102 -9.04 14.15 2.87
CA ARG A 102 -10.30 14.14 2.15
C ARG A 102 -11.34 13.24 2.80
N ASP A 103 -10.95 11.99 3.13
CA ASP A 103 -11.88 11.01 3.70
C ASP A 103 -11.11 9.86 4.37
N LYS A 104 -11.85 9.00 5.07
CA LYS A 104 -11.38 7.73 5.62
C LYS A 104 -12.38 6.62 5.36
N ILE A 105 -11.90 5.51 4.80
CA ILE A 105 -12.63 4.26 4.66
C ILE A 105 -12.05 3.28 5.69
N THR A 106 -12.91 2.57 6.39
CA THR A 106 -12.51 1.51 7.32
C THR A 106 -12.66 0.16 6.61
N TRP A 107 -11.55 -0.56 6.51
CA TRP A 107 -11.57 -1.93 6.02
C TRP A 107 -11.74 -2.89 7.20
N LYS A 108 -12.86 -3.63 7.22
CA LYS A 108 -13.11 -4.69 8.19
C LYS A 108 -12.64 -6.02 7.63
N LYS A 109 -11.75 -6.68 8.36
CA LYS A 109 -11.33 -8.07 8.09
C LYS A 109 -12.40 -9.05 8.56
N PRO A 110 -12.52 -10.24 7.94
CA PRO A 110 -13.45 -11.27 8.39
C PRO A 110 -13.20 -11.66 9.85
N ASP A 111 -14.28 -11.94 10.58
CA ASP A 111 -14.20 -12.50 11.92
C ASP A 111 -13.48 -13.86 11.85
N GLY A 112 -12.46 -14.06 12.67
CA GLY A 112 -11.65 -15.29 12.66
C GLY A 112 -10.34 -15.21 11.84
N TYR A 113 -10.02 -14.07 11.25
CA TYR A 113 -8.75 -13.90 10.57
C TYR A 113 -7.54 -14.16 11.48
N LEU A 114 -6.59 -15.02 11.04
CA LEU A 114 -5.53 -15.58 11.90
C LEU A 114 -4.49 -14.55 12.39
N ARG A 115 -4.30 -13.44 11.65
CA ARG A 115 -3.31 -12.38 11.98
C ARG A 115 -3.89 -11.22 12.78
N ILE A 116 -5.09 -11.37 13.30
CA ILE A 116 -5.70 -10.37 14.19
C ILE A 116 -5.00 -10.43 15.54
N SER A 117 -4.62 -9.28 16.06
CA SER A 117 -4.16 -9.16 17.44
C SER A 117 -5.32 -9.42 18.39
N ARG A 118 -5.45 -10.66 18.84
CA ARG A 118 -6.51 -11.09 19.78
C ARG A 118 -6.08 -10.77 21.20
N ARG A 119 -6.62 -9.71 21.75
CA ARG A 119 -6.32 -9.25 23.12
C ARG A 119 -7.49 -9.44 24.08
N SER A 120 -8.68 -9.72 23.58
CA SER A 120 -9.88 -10.00 24.41
C SER A 120 -9.67 -11.14 25.40
N GLY A 121 -8.80 -12.09 25.10
CA GLY A 121 -8.42 -13.20 25.99
C GLY A 121 -7.81 -12.75 27.31
N VAL A 122 -7.31 -11.52 27.44
CA VAL A 122 -6.80 -11.00 28.71
C VAL A 122 -7.94 -10.82 29.72
N LEU A 123 -9.05 -10.22 29.29
CA LEU A 123 -10.25 -10.06 30.15
C LEU A 123 -10.88 -11.42 30.46
N LEU A 124 -10.91 -12.36 29.50
CA LEU A 124 -11.49 -13.69 29.75
C LEU A 124 -10.72 -14.47 30.81
N LYS A 125 -9.42 -14.24 30.93
CA LYS A 125 -8.58 -14.85 32.00
C LYS A 125 -8.62 -14.08 33.30
N ASN A 126 -8.86 -12.76 33.24
CA ASN A 126 -8.87 -11.85 34.37
C ASN A 126 -10.14 -10.98 34.30
N PRO A 127 -11.31 -11.48 34.76
CA PRO A 127 -12.61 -10.83 34.55
C PRO A 127 -12.81 -9.63 35.50
N TYR A 128 -11.89 -8.68 35.45
CA TYR A 128 -11.90 -7.48 36.27
C TYR A 128 -11.83 -6.20 35.42
N PRO A 129 -12.36 -5.06 35.89
CA PRO A 129 -12.15 -3.79 35.20
C PRO A 129 -10.67 -3.52 34.91
N MET A 130 -10.37 -2.74 33.88
CA MET A 130 -9.03 -2.38 33.38
C MET A 130 -8.27 -3.49 32.63
N TYR A 131 -8.74 -4.73 32.60
CA TYR A 131 -8.18 -5.81 31.79
C TYR A 131 -8.77 -5.89 30.37
N PHE A 132 -9.56 -4.90 29.97
CA PHE A 132 -10.18 -4.81 28.66
C PHE A 132 -9.19 -4.34 27.60
N TYR A 133 -9.00 -5.18 26.58
CA TYR A 133 -8.26 -4.87 25.38
C TYR A 133 -9.02 -5.40 24.16
N PRO A 134 -9.43 -4.54 23.21
CA PRO A 134 -10.18 -4.97 22.04
C PRO A 134 -9.31 -5.77 21.07
N ASP A 135 -9.94 -6.70 20.36
CA ASP A 135 -9.33 -7.34 19.18
C ASP A 135 -9.31 -6.34 18.02
N ASN A 136 -8.21 -6.30 17.28
CA ASN A 136 -8.07 -5.39 16.14
C ASN A 136 -8.54 -6.06 14.84
N LEU A 137 -9.77 -5.74 14.42
CA LEU A 137 -10.42 -6.26 13.20
C LEU A 137 -10.36 -5.29 12.02
N LEU A 138 -9.91 -4.07 12.26
CA LEU A 138 -10.07 -2.96 11.33
C LEU A 138 -8.71 -2.45 10.84
N GLU A 139 -8.69 -1.95 9.60
CA GLU A 139 -7.62 -1.10 9.08
C GLU A 139 -8.21 0.18 8.48
N SER A 140 -7.40 1.22 8.43
CA SER A 140 -7.80 2.53 7.92
C SER A 140 -7.23 2.75 6.52
N ILE A 141 -8.09 3.08 5.56
CA ILE A 141 -7.71 3.59 4.25
C ILE A 141 -7.93 5.09 4.27
N ILE A 142 -6.85 5.86 4.38
CA ILE A 142 -6.91 7.32 4.48
C ILE A 142 -6.78 7.88 3.07
N ILE A 143 -7.72 8.73 2.69
CA ILE A 143 -7.76 9.36 1.38
C ILE A 143 -7.26 10.80 1.50
N PHE A 144 -6.12 11.07 0.88
CA PHE A 144 -5.55 12.40 0.76
C PHE A 144 -5.70 12.92 -0.66
N GLN A 145 -5.74 14.24 -0.81
CA GLN A 145 -5.81 14.90 -2.10
C GLN A 145 -4.77 16.03 -2.19
N LYS A 146 -4.06 16.09 -3.32
CA LYS A 146 -3.23 17.22 -3.68
C LYS A 146 -4.08 18.22 -4.46
N GLY A 147 -4.24 19.43 -3.93
CA GLY A 147 -4.98 20.50 -4.59
C GLY A 147 -6.41 20.18 -5.01
N ARG A 148 -6.86 20.74 -6.14
CA ARG A 148 -8.23 20.60 -6.65
C ARG A 148 -8.23 19.95 -8.03
N PHE A 149 -9.05 18.93 -8.22
CA PHE A 149 -9.19 18.23 -9.50
C PHE A 149 -10.01 19.05 -10.51
N ASP A 150 -9.48 19.19 -11.71
CA ASP A 150 -10.24 19.75 -12.84
C ASP A 150 -10.82 18.63 -13.71
N TYR A 151 -12.13 18.42 -13.57
CA TYR A 151 -12.87 17.40 -14.34
C TYR A 151 -12.87 17.67 -15.86
N ARG A 152 -12.58 18.91 -16.31
CA ARG A 152 -12.55 19.29 -17.72
C ARG A 152 -11.27 18.82 -18.40
N SER A 153 -10.21 18.54 -17.64
CA SER A 153 -8.92 18.09 -18.17
C SER A 153 -8.97 16.67 -18.79
N ILE A 154 -10.02 15.89 -18.48
CA ILE A 154 -10.16 14.51 -18.96
C ILE A 154 -11.09 14.48 -20.17
N SER A 155 -10.59 13.97 -21.30
CA SER A 155 -11.39 13.82 -22.53
C SER A 155 -12.61 12.90 -22.33
N SER A 156 -13.68 13.14 -23.10
CA SER A 156 -14.89 12.31 -23.08
C SER A 156 -14.59 10.84 -23.38
N GLN A 157 -13.66 10.58 -24.29
CA GLN A 157 -13.24 9.22 -24.66
C GLN A 157 -12.61 8.49 -23.47
N ILE A 158 -11.70 9.12 -22.74
CA ILE A 158 -11.07 8.55 -21.55
C ILE A 158 -12.09 8.36 -20.44
N ARG A 159 -12.98 9.34 -20.21
CA ARG A 159 -14.08 9.21 -19.23
C ARG A 159 -14.97 8.00 -19.52
N ASN A 160 -15.35 7.80 -20.79
CA ASN A 160 -16.19 6.66 -21.18
C ASN A 160 -15.49 5.32 -20.95
N LYS A 161 -14.18 5.20 -21.27
CA LYS A 161 -13.39 3.99 -21.02
C LYS A 161 -13.16 3.72 -19.51
N SER A 162 -13.32 4.73 -18.67
CA SER A 162 -13.12 4.66 -17.22
C SER A 162 -14.43 4.62 -16.44
N LYS A 163 -15.55 4.43 -17.14
CA LYS A 163 -16.89 4.45 -16.52
C LYS A 163 -17.01 3.33 -15.49
N ILE A 164 -17.38 3.69 -14.27
CA ILE A 164 -17.63 2.72 -13.19
C ILE A 164 -19.00 2.07 -13.42
N ASP A 165 -19.06 0.75 -13.24
CA ASP A 165 -20.35 0.05 -13.20
C ASP A 165 -21.09 0.45 -11.91
N THR A 166 -22.16 1.24 -12.07
CA THR A 166 -22.94 1.75 -10.94
C THR A 166 -23.73 0.67 -10.23
N LYS A 167 -24.05 -0.45 -10.91
CA LYS A 167 -24.72 -1.60 -10.29
C LYS A 167 -23.74 -2.34 -9.37
N GLU A 168 -22.53 -2.60 -9.86
CA GLU A 168 -21.44 -3.18 -9.06
C GLU A 168 -21.09 -2.29 -7.87
N PHE A 169 -20.93 -0.98 -8.10
CA PHE A 169 -20.66 0.01 -7.07
C PHE A 169 -21.67 -0.01 -5.92
N GLN A 170 -22.97 -0.08 -6.25
CA GLN A 170 -24.04 -0.15 -5.25
C GLN A 170 -24.11 -1.52 -4.58
N LYS A 171 -24.10 -2.62 -5.37
CA LYS A 171 -24.20 -3.99 -4.87
C LYS A 171 -23.09 -4.33 -3.88
N ASN A 172 -21.86 -3.94 -4.19
CA ASN A 172 -20.69 -4.23 -3.38
C ASN A 172 -20.40 -3.17 -2.31
N GLY A 173 -21.29 -2.18 -2.14
CA GLY A 173 -21.22 -1.20 -1.07
C GLY A 173 -20.01 -0.25 -1.13
N TRP A 174 -19.48 0.03 -2.33
CA TRP A 174 -18.31 0.90 -2.50
C TRP A 174 -18.54 2.33 -2.02
N HIS A 175 -19.82 2.76 -1.97
CA HIS A 175 -20.25 4.08 -1.49
C HIS A 175 -20.18 4.25 0.03
N LYS A 176 -19.89 3.17 0.77
CA LYS A 176 -19.86 3.17 2.23
C LYS A 176 -18.45 3.48 2.75
N THR A 177 -18.37 4.03 3.93
CA THR A 177 -17.10 4.23 4.66
C THR A 177 -16.62 2.97 5.40
N LEU A 178 -17.40 1.88 5.38
CA LEU A 178 -17.04 0.57 5.89
C LEU A 178 -17.04 -0.43 4.73
N TRP A 179 -15.87 -1.02 4.46
CA TRP A 179 -15.70 -2.09 3.48
C TRP A 179 -15.38 -3.40 4.18
N GLU A 180 -16.19 -4.40 3.96
CA GLU A 180 -15.92 -5.78 4.39
C GLU A 180 -15.26 -6.52 3.22
N ILE A 181 -13.97 -6.80 3.33
CA ILE A 181 -13.18 -7.44 2.27
C ILE A 181 -12.37 -8.56 2.89
N THR A 182 -12.49 -9.75 2.30
CA THR A 182 -11.71 -10.91 2.74
C THR A 182 -10.24 -10.72 2.40
N ASN A 183 -9.38 -10.98 3.36
CA ASN A 183 -7.95 -10.93 3.16
C ASN A 183 -7.45 -12.14 2.36
N VAL A 184 -6.39 -11.95 1.58
CA VAL A 184 -5.74 -13.03 0.82
C VAL A 184 -4.67 -13.67 1.69
N LEU A 185 -4.70 -15.00 1.76
CA LEU A 185 -3.60 -15.76 2.37
C LEU A 185 -2.36 -15.69 1.45
N PRO A 186 -1.13 -15.69 1.99
CA PRO A 186 0.08 -15.73 1.17
C PRO A 186 0.07 -16.95 0.24
N GLY A 187 0.28 -16.72 -1.05
CA GLY A 187 0.28 -17.78 -2.07
C GLY A 187 1.61 -18.53 -2.19
N SER A 188 2.68 -18.01 -1.58
CA SER A 188 4.02 -18.61 -1.63
C SER A 188 4.80 -18.38 -0.34
N ALA A 189 5.90 -19.14 -0.15
CA ALA A 189 6.80 -18.94 0.98
C ALA A 189 7.41 -17.55 1.00
N LEU A 190 7.71 -16.97 -0.17
CA LEU A 190 8.25 -15.61 -0.30
C LEU A 190 7.23 -14.51 0.07
N GLU A 191 5.93 -14.79 0.00
CA GLU A 191 4.88 -13.87 0.46
C GLU A 191 4.61 -13.99 1.97
N LYS A 192 5.15 -15.03 2.63
CA LYS A 192 5.09 -15.12 4.09
C LYS A 192 5.86 -13.95 4.70
N GLY A 193 5.18 -13.14 5.51
CA GLY A 193 5.75 -11.95 6.12
C GLY A 193 5.70 -10.69 5.24
N ILE A 194 4.95 -10.73 4.12
CA ILE A 194 4.54 -9.53 3.40
C ILE A 194 3.05 -9.33 3.66
N ALA A 195 2.72 -8.24 4.33
CA ALA A 195 1.32 -7.85 4.57
C ALA A 195 0.73 -7.25 3.30
N ALA A 196 0.38 -8.11 2.31
CA ALA A 196 -0.27 -7.66 1.09
C ALA A 196 -1.75 -7.36 1.37
N PHE A 197 -2.24 -6.22 0.89
CA PHE A 197 -3.67 -5.94 0.90
C PHE A 197 -4.40 -6.71 -0.21
N PRO A 198 -5.72 -6.97 -0.06
CA PRO A 198 -6.49 -7.73 -1.04
C PRO A 198 -6.57 -7.05 -2.40
N GLU A 199 -6.59 -7.83 -3.49
CA GLU A 199 -6.79 -7.31 -4.84
C GLU A 199 -8.09 -6.51 -4.96
N GLU A 200 -9.16 -6.94 -4.30
CA GLU A 200 -10.45 -6.26 -4.29
C GLU A 200 -10.36 -4.82 -3.73
N LEU A 201 -9.57 -4.62 -2.66
CA LEU A 201 -9.35 -3.30 -2.09
C LEU A 201 -8.68 -2.37 -3.11
N VAL A 202 -7.61 -2.86 -3.73
CA VAL A 202 -6.85 -2.11 -4.74
C VAL A 202 -7.69 -1.87 -5.99
N TYR A 203 -8.49 -2.86 -6.40
CA TYR A 203 -9.40 -2.76 -7.55
C TYR A 203 -10.41 -1.62 -7.36
N ARG A 204 -11.05 -1.53 -6.20
CA ARG A 204 -11.97 -0.45 -5.87
C ARG A 204 -11.26 0.92 -5.92
N LEU A 205 -10.11 1.03 -5.27
CA LEU A 205 -9.38 2.29 -5.18
C LEU A 205 -8.87 2.77 -6.55
N ILE A 206 -8.28 1.90 -7.37
CA ILE A 206 -7.82 2.25 -8.72
C ILE A 206 -9.01 2.63 -9.60
N SER A 207 -10.14 1.90 -9.53
CA SER A 207 -11.34 2.20 -10.30
C SER A 207 -11.96 3.55 -9.92
N LEU A 208 -11.95 3.90 -8.63
CA LEU A 208 -12.56 5.13 -8.11
C LEU A 208 -11.69 6.37 -8.34
N PHE A 209 -10.36 6.24 -8.39
CA PHE A 209 -9.43 7.37 -8.31
C PHE A 209 -8.46 7.50 -9.49
N SER A 210 -8.57 6.65 -10.52
CA SER A 210 -7.76 6.78 -11.73
C SER A 210 -8.56 6.54 -13.01
N TYR A 211 -8.07 7.09 -14.11
CA TYR A 211 -8.64 6.91 -15.44
C TYR A 211 -7.83 5.90 -16.27
N TYR A 212 -8.46 5.41 -17.34
CA TYR A 212 -7.84 4.53 -18.34
C TYR A 212 -6.54 5.14 -18.89
N GLY A 213 -5.46 4.35 -18.92
CA GLY A 213 -4.14 4.75 -19.41
C GLY A 213 -3.30 5.58 -18.42
N GLU A 214 -3.85 5.95 -17.26
CA GLU A 214 -3.12 6.70 -16.25
C GLU A 214 -2.12 5.83 -15.47
N THR A 215 -1.15 6.48 -14.81
CA THR A 215 -0.10 5.82 -14.03
C THR A 215 -0.46 5.76 -12.55
N VAL A 216 -0.43 4.55 -11.99
CA VAL A 216 -0.60 4.27 -10.56
C VAL A 216 0.77 4.01 -9.94
N LEU A 217 1.04 4.60 -8.78
CA LEU A 217 2.27 4.39 -8.01
C LEU A 217 1.98 3.64 -6.71
N ASP A 218 2.85 2.68 -6.39
CA ASP A 218 2.92 2.04 -5.08
C ASP A 218 4.34 2.18 -4.50
N PRO A 219 4.55 3.08 -3.53
CA PRO A 219 5.85 3.26 -2.88
C PRO A 219 6.38 2.04 -2.10
N PHE A 220 5.51 1.09 -1.73
CA PHE A 220 5.86 -0.13 -1.01
C PHE A 220 5.20 -1.34 -1.69
N LEU A 221 5.69 -1.67 -2.90
CA LEU A 221 5.05 -2.58 -3.85
C LEU A 221 4.81 -4.00 -3.30
N GLY A 222 5.71 -4.49 -2.46
CA GLY A 222 5.64 -5.84 -1.94
C GLY A 222 5.59 -6.89 -3.06
N SER A 223 4.59 -7.75 -3.02
CA SER A 223 4.41 -8.83 -4.02
C SER A 223 3.81 -8.37 -5.36
N GLY A 224 3.50 -7.05 -5.55
CA GLY A 224 3.04 -6.52 -6.84
C GLY A 224 1.53 -6.49 -7.05
N THR A 225 0.72 -6.55 -5.99
CA THR A 225 -0.75 -6.51 -6.11
C THR A 225 -1.24 -5.27 -6.84
N THR A 226 -0.67 -4.09 -6.53
CA THR A 226 -1.02 -2.83 -7.18
C THR A 226 -0.75 -2.87 -8.69
N SER A 227 0.41 -3.36 -9.11
CA SER A 227 0.77 -3.48 -10.53
C SER A 227 -0.13 -4.46 -11.27
N LYS A 228 -0.46 -5.61 -10.66
CA LYS A 228 -1.40 -6.58 -11.21
C LYS A 228 -2.76 -5.95 -11.49
N VAL A 229 -3.31 -5.25 -10.52
CA VAL A 229 -4.65 -4.64 -10.65
C VAL A 229 -4.63 -3.46 -11.62
N ALA A 230 -3.58 -2.64 -11.60
CA ALA A 230 -3.41 -1.55 -12.57
C ALA A 230 -3.42 -2.08 -14.00
N ARG A 231 -2.66 -3.15 -14.28
CA ARG A 231 -2.64 -3.83 -15.56
C ARG A 231 -4.02 -4.34 -15.98
N LYS A 232 -4.70 -5.08 -15.10
CA LYS A 232 -6.06 -5.60 -15.32
C LYS A 232 -7.05 -4.50 -15.71
N LEU A 233 -6.86 -3.31 -15.17
CA LEU A 233 -7.70 -2.14 -15.41
C LEU A 233 -7.20 -1.24 -16.56
N ASN A 234 -6.18 -1.65 -17.31
CA ASN A 234 -5.53 -0.84 -18.37
C ASN A 234 -4.97 0.49 -17.84
N ARG A 235 -4.27 0.45 -16.72
CA ARG A 235 -3.45 1.53 -16.17
C ARG A 235 -1.99 1.12 -16.20
N ASN A 236 -1.11 2.10 -16.35
CA ASN A 236 0.32 1.89 -16.12
C ASN A 236 0.59 1.80 -14.62
N SER A 237 1.71 1.20 -14.23
CA SER A 237 2.13 1.19 -12.82
C SER A 237 3.62 1.45 -12.65
N VAL A 238 3.95 2.06 -11.51
CA VAL A 238 5.32 2.14 -10.99
C VAL A 238 5.28 1.64 -9.55
N GLY A 239 6.25 0.83 -9.15
CA GLY A 239 6.37 0.35 -7.78
C GLY A 239 7.80 0.42 -7.28
N TYR A 240 7.98 0.79 -6.01
CA TYR A 240 9.25 0.71 -5.31
C TYR A 240 9.25 -0.50 -4.37
N GLU A 241 10.35 -1.24 -4.37
CA GLU A 241 10.56 -2.39 -3.48
C GLU A 241 12.04 -2.44 -3.06
N ILE A 242 12.31 -2.77 -1.80
CA ILE A 242 13.68 -2.89 -1.31
C ILE A 242 14.18 -4.35 -1.31
N ILE A 243 13.28 -5.31 -1.33
CA ILE A 243 13.59 -6.74 -1.31
C ILE A 243 13.69 -7.26 -2.74
N ARG A 244 14.93 -7.39 -3.22
CA ARG A 244 15.23 -7.81 -4.61
C ARG A 244 14.69 -9.20 -4.95
N ASP A 245 14.66 -10.10 -3.99
CA ASP A 245 14.20 -11.49 -4.17
C ASP A 245 12.71 -11.60 -4.56
N LEU A 246 11.95 -10.51 -4.38
CA LEU A 246 10.54 -10.45 -4.78
C LEU A 246 10.32 -10.29 -6.28
N GLU A 247 11.36 -10.07 -7.10
CA GLU A 247 11.17 -9.88 -8.53
C GLU A 247 10.43 -11.04 -9.20
N THR A 248 10.81 -12.28 -8.89
CA THR A 248 10.17 -13.46 -9.46
C THR A 248 8.71 -13.58 -9.08
N VAL A 249 8.37 -13.23 -7.84
CA VAL A 249 6.99 -13.19 -7.33
C VAL A 249 6.20 -12.10 -8.05
N ILE A 250 6.77 -10.89 -8.18
CA ILE A 250 6.14 -9.76 -8.85
C ILE A 250 5.87 -10.11 -10.32
N ARG A 251 6.87 -10.61 -11.05
CA ARG A 251 6.72 -11.02 -12.46
C ARG A 251 5.60 -12.04 -12.64
N LYS A 252 5.57 -13.07 -11.78
CA LYS A 252 4.52 -14.09 -11.82
C LYS A 252 3.14 -13.49 -11.50
N LYS A 253 3.05 -12.65 -10.49
CA LYS A 253 1.79 -12.05 -10.04
C LYS A 253 1.21 -11.07 -11.06
N VAL A 254 2.07 -10.29 -11.70
CA VAL A 254 1.68 -9.33 -12.74
C VAL A 254 1.49 -10.02 -14.11
N ASP A 255 1.79 -11.33 -14.20
CA ASP A 255 1.68 -12.16 -15.41
C ASP A 255 2.61 -11.71 -16.55
N PHE A 256 3.87 -11.48 -16.23
CA PHE A 256 4.96 -11.22 -17.18
C PHE A 256 5.90 -12.42 -17.38
N VAL A 257 5.37 -13.63 -17.18
CA VAL A 257 6.12 -14.87 -17.41
C VAL A 257 5.97 -15.32 -18.86
N ASN A 258 4.90 -14.91 -19.55
CA ASN A 258 4.61 -15.29 -20.93
C ASN A 258 4.98 -14.16 -21.90
N GLU A 259 5.85 -14.46 -22.86
CA GLU A 259 6.38 -13.52 -23.88
C GLU A 259 5.33 -13.02 -24.91
N THR A 260 4.13 -13.57 -24.91
CA THR A 260 3.07 -13.22 -25.86
C THR A 260 2.29 -11.95 -25.52
N ASN A 261 2.67 -11.26 -24.43
CA ASN A 261 1.95 -10.11 -23.93
C ASN A 261 2.50 -8.80 -24.53
N PRO A 262 1.65 -7.93 -25.10
CA PRO A 262 2.09 -6.64 -25.67
C PRO A 262 2.53 -5.61 -24.62
N ASP A 263 2.26 -5.85 -23.32
CA ASP A 263 2.59 -4.91 -22.25
C ASP A 263 4.10 -4.92 -21.95
N VAL A 264 4.61 -3.77 -21.50
CA VAL A 264 6.04 -3.60 -21.17
C VAL A 264 6.25 -3.73 -19.66
N PHE A 265 7.17 -4.59 -19.27
CA PHE A 265 7.66 -4.71 -17.90
C PHE A 265 9.12 -4.28 -17.80
N GLU A 266 9.38 -3.24 -17.03
CA GLU A 266 10.71 -2.67 -16.83
C GLU A 266 11.16 -2.87 -15.39
N VAL A 267 12.38 -3.32 -15.19
CA VAL A 267 13.03 -3.41 -13.86
C VAL A 267 14.18 -2.42 -13.82
N VAL A 268 14.20 -1.58 -12.81
CA VAL A 268 15.30 -0.65 -12.55
C VAL A 268 15.94 -1.03 -11.24
N GLU A 269 17.25 -1.26 -11.27
CA GLU A 269 18.04 -1.48 -10.07
C GLU A 269 18.78 -0.20 -9.70
N ARG A 270 18.62 0.23 -8.47
CA ARG A 270 19.49 1.25 -7.89
C ARG A 270 20.74 0.59 -7.33
N ASP A 271 21.88 1.23 -7.51
CA ASP A 271 23.08 0.87 -6.78
C ASP A 271 22.78 0.72 -5.29
N LYS A 272 23.33 -0.32 -4.67
CA LYS A 272 23.15 -0.68 -3.25
C LYS A 272 23.70 0.40 -2.32
N GLY A 273 23.22 1.63 -2.48
CA GLY A 273 23.46 2.72 -1.55
C GLY A 273 22.92 2.29 -0.19
N ARG A 274 23.78 2.29 0.82
CA ARG A 274 23.51 1.88 2.20
C ARG A 274 22.14 2.37 2.65
N TYR A 275 21.17 1.47 2.71
CA TYR A 275 19.86 1.73 3.30
C TYR A 275 20.03 1.90 4.82
N ARG A 276 20.40 3.09 5.26
CA ARG A 276 20.67 3.42 6.69
C ARG A 276 19.42 3.30 7.57
N PHE A 277 18.26 2.93 7.03
CA PHE A 277 16.97 2.93 7.72
C PHE A 277 16.34 1.53 7.86
N VAL A 278 16.93 0.53 7.22
CA VAL A 278 16.55 -0.87 7.40
C VAL A 278 17.79 -1.60 7.86
N SER A 279 17.72 -2.30 8.99
CA SER A 279 18.89 -3.04 9.45
C SER A 279 19.22 -4.10 8.39
N LEU A 280 20.49 -4.12 7.94
CA LEU A 280 20.97 -5.14 6.99
C LEU A 280 20.74 -6.56 7.55
N ASP A 281 20.71 -6.69 8.87
CA ASP A 281 20.46 -7.94 9.58
C ASP A 281 18.99 -8.37 9.47
N TYR A 282 18.04 -7.44 9.41
CA TYR A 282 16.64 -7.76 9.16
C TYR A 282 16.45 -8.39 7.77
N ILE A 283 17.08 -7.82 6.74
CA ILE A 283 17.01 -8.34 5.36
C ILE A 283 17.69 -9.69 5.26
N LYS A 284 18.88 -9.86 5.90
CA LYS A 284 19.64 -11.12 5.90
C LYS A 284 18.91 -12.23 6.68
N ASN A 285 18.30 -11.92 7.82
CA ASN A 285 17.59 -12.89 8.63
C ASN A 285 16.31 -13.37 7.92
N LYS A 286 15.59 -12.48 7.22
CA LYS A 286 14.46 -12.92 6.38
C LYS A 286 14.88 -13.81 5.21
N SER A 287 16.02 -13.58 4.61
CA SER A 287 16.56 -14.44 3.55
C SER A 287 16.96 -15.82 4.09
N ASN A 288 17.44 -15.91 5.31
CA ASN A 288 17.85 -17.17 5.95
C ASN A 288 16.67 -17.98 6.51
N GLU A 289 15.62 -17.33 7.04
CA GLU A 289 14.39 -18.01 7.48
C GLU A 289 13.59 -18.65 6.33
N ASN A 290 13.79 -18.15 5.11
CA ASN A 290 13.17 -18.71 3.91
C ASN A 290 13.94 -19.90 3.29
N ASN A 291 15.18 -20.15 3.75
CA ASN A 291 16.04 -21.26 3.29
C ASN A 291 16.13 -22.43 4.29
N SER A 292 15.42 -22.36 5.41
CA SER A 292 15.25 -23.42 6.40
C SER A 292 13.78 -23.88 6.43
#